data_1c808041c1df4e3213c70ce4e581a542
#
_entry.id   1c808041c1df4e3213c70ce4e581a542
#
_cell.length_a   1.000
_cell.length_b   1.000
_cell.length_c   1.000
_cell.angle_alpha   90.00
_cell.angle_beta   90.00
_cell.angle_gamma   90.00
#
_symmetry.space_group_name_H-M   'P 1'
#
loop_
_entity.id
_entity.type
_entity.pdbx_description
1 polymer ?
#
loop_
_entity_poly.entity_id
_entity_poly.type
_entity_poly.pdbx_seq_one_letter_code
_entity_poly.pdbx_strand_id
1 'polypeptide(L)'
;MTVDAERIDLPARDTVSNVLKWILLAVAIFSFALLAWATTATYRLAPPRPESFVGADGAALMTGGDIVAGKGGFQKADLMDYGSLYGMGSYYGEDYTASTLVKLAATTRDNIAETVDGKPFLALTPDQQAAVTTSMQHDLQGIDLTKQQIVLPQPVASAIVSVRNATATGLRTADPATGWTPAYSLNSQLAQKTADFLIYSALTTVARRPGTTWSWTQNWPYEPLVGNTPTTNTFIWTWISFCFTFFAFGVVLFIYEYFLNDPDDAPMDPVLSVFRPLTPSQKRIWKYFLVVAALLLVQIAAGIIMAHSYYDRRSFYGIAINDILPFNFLRDVHIQTPIVWIGLSWIGSALFLGPAIAGGQEAKGQHWLVDLLFWVTLLVVAGALVGDYLGIMGVINRDWFWFGNQGLSYIQLGRFWQIGFFIGLAFWSLLMMRALWPSLASWRKAAGQFWTGHIRLEHLIWASTINIAVLYVFGMIPLTGIESSFTITDFWRWWVVHLWVEQSFEFFAAAMSAYLLMAVGLVSRKLAERATYFEIILIFLGGVIGTGHHLYWAGGPSMWIPMGSMFSFIEVLPLVLLIIEAINHYRLIKAHQEFKYHLACLLYTSDAADEEDSV
;
A
#
# COMPACT_ATOMS: atom_id res chain seq x y z
N MET A 1 -28.35 -45.41 -0.16
CA MET A 1 -27.41 -45.32 -1.28
C MET A 1 -26.16 -44.66 -0.76
N THR A 2 -25.15 -45.44 -0.42
CA THR A 2 -23.81 -44.99 -0.13
C THR A 2 -23.18 -44.60 -1.47
N VAL A 3 -23.14 -43.33 -1.76
CA VAL A 3 -22.34 -42.83 -2.88
C VAL A 3 -20.89 -42.97 -2.43
N ASP A 4 -20.20 -43.96 -2.99
CA ASP A 4 -18.76 -44.06 -2.85
C ASP A 4 -18.15 -42.71 -3.25
N ALA A 5 -17.30 -42.19 -2.38
CA ALA A 5 -16.54 -41.00 -2.67
C ALA A 5 -15.60 -41.36 -3.83
N GLU A 6 -16.00 -41.03 -5.05
CA GLU A 6 -15.10 -41.05 -6.19
C GLU A 6 -13.90 -40.19 -5.81
N ARG A 7 -12.81 -40.86 -5.48
CA ARG A 7 -11.50 -40.23 -5.44
C ARG A 7 -11.32 -39.66 -6.82
N ILE A 8 -11.18 -38.35 -6.91
CA ILE A 8 -10.74 -37.68 -8.13
C ILE A 8 -9.45 -38.41 -8.52
N ASP A 9 -9.52 -39.26 -9.53
CA ASP A 9 -8.36 -39.96 -10.07
C ASP A 9 -7.45 -38.88 -10.66
N LEU A 10 -6.36 -38.64 -9.96
CA LEU A 10 -5.41 -37.62 -10.29
C LEU A 10 -4.59 -38.10 -11.48
N PRO A 11 -4.34 -37.27 -12.46
CA PRO A 11 -3.48 -37.63 -13.57
C PRO A 11 -2.15 -38.18 -13.04
N ALA A 12 -1.74 -39.33 -13.55
CA ALA A 12 -0.50 -40.00 -13.14
C ALA A 12 0.78 -39.17 -13.43
N ARG A 13 0.64 -38.08 -14.17
CA ARG A 13 1.71 -37.13 -14.48
C ARG A 13 1.40 -35.74 -13.92
N ASP A 14 2.46 -35.05 -13.52
CA ASP A 14 2.39 -33.64 -13.10
C ASP A 14 1.85 -32.79 -14.26
N THR A 15 0.85 -31.97 -13.99
CA THR A 15 0.25 -31.04 -14.96
C THR A 15 1.17 -29.86 -15.27
N VAL A 16 2.06 -29.54 -14.32
CA VAL A 16 3.03 -28.44 -14.43
C VAL A 16 4.43 -29.00 -14.68
N SER A 17 5.06 -28.53 -15.75
CA SER A 17 6.41 -28.97 -16.12
C SER A 17 7.46 -28.54 -15.09
N ASN A 18 8.52 -29.35 -14.94
CA ASN A 18 9.65 -28.96 -14.09
C ASN A 18 10.34 -27.68 -14.59
N VAL A 19 10.30 -27.40 -15.89
CA VAL A 19 10.83 -26.16 -16.46
C VAL A 19 10.10 -24.94 -15.88
N LEU A 20 8.77 -24.96 -15.84
CA LEU A 20 7.97 -23.87 -15.28
C LEU A 20 8.26 -23.66 -13.77
N LYS A 21 8.43 -24.77 -13.02
CA LYS A 21 8.83 -24.70 -11.59
C LYS A 21 10.21 -24.06 -11.40
N TRP A 22 11.18 -24.40 -12.26
CA TRP A 22 12.50 -23.79 -12.22
C TRP A 22 12.49 -22.33 -12.62
N ILE A 23 11.66 -21.94 -13.61
CA ILE A 23 11.46 -20.54 -13.99
C ILE A 23 10.88 -19.78 -12.81
N LEU A 24 9.82 -20.28 -12.14
CA LEU A 24 9.24 -19.67 -10.97
C LEU A 24 10.28 -19.44 -9.86
N LEU A 25 11.09 -20.45 -9.55
CA LEU A 25 12.13 -20.32 -8.52
C LEU A 25 13.19 -19.30 -8.93
N ALA A 26 13.64 -19.33 -10.18
CA ALA A 26 14.64 -18.39 -10.69
C ALA A 26 14.13 -16.94 -10.65
N VAL A 27 12.87 -16.73 -11.07
CA VAL A 27 12.21 -15.41 -11.03
C VAL A 27 12.04 -14.94 -9.58
N ALA A 28 11.56 -15.78 -8.68
CA ALA A 28 11.42 -15.43 -7.27
C ALA A 28 12.77 -15.01 -6.64
N ILE A 29 13.82 -15.80 -6.87
CA ILE A 29 15.17 -15.47 -6.38
C ILE A 29 15.66 -14.15 -6.98
N PHE A 30 15.49 -13.95 -8.29
CA PHE A 30 15.90 -12.72 -8.97
C PHE A 30 15.17 -11.50 -8.42
N SER A 31 13.84 -11.59 -8.28
CA SER A 31 13.01 -10.47 -7.81
C SER A 31 13.34 -10.07 -6.38
N PHE A 32 13.49 -11.05 -5.47
CA PHE A 32 13.89 -10.74 -4.09
C PHE A 32 15.35 -10.28 -3.97
N ALA A 33 16.27 -10.78 -4.80
CA ALA A 33 17.65 -10.29 -4.84
C ALA A 33 17.69 -8.82 -5.33
N LEU A 34 16.92 -8.50 -6.36
CA LEU A 34 16.78 -7.13 -6.86
C LEU A 34 16.17 -6.21 -5.79
N LEU A 35 15.12 -6.67 -5.10
CA LEU A 35 14.50 -5.92 -4.02
C LEU A 35 15.47 -5.69 -2.85
N ALA A 36 16.27 -6.69 -2.46
CA ALA A 36 17.28 -6.55 -1.42
C ALA A 36 18.38 -5.54 -1.82
N TRP A 37 18.80 -5.55 -3.08
CA TRP A 37 19.72 -4.53 -3.61
C TRP A 37 19.07 -3.13 -3.58
N ALA A 38 17.84 -3.01 -4.03
CA ALA A 38 17.10 -1.75 -4.05
C ALA A 38 16.81 -1.23 -2.63
N THR A 39 16.54 -2.13 -1.66
CA THR A 39 16.48 -1.80 -0.24
C THR A 39 17.78 -1.15 0.22
N THR A 40 18.91 -1.79 -0.06
CA THR A 40 20.25 -1.26 0.28
C THR A 40 20.49 0.11 -0.37
N ALA A 41 20.11 0.26 -1.65
CA ALA A 41 20.20 1.54 -2.35
C ALA A 41 19.32 2.62 -1.71
N THR A 42 18.10 2.28 -1.32
CA THR A 42 17.17 3.22 -0.64
C THR A 42 17.78 3.73 0.67
N TYR A 43 18.32 2.84 1.51
CA TYR A 43 18.98 3.24 2.76
C TYR A 43 20.20 4.14 2.54
N ARG A 44 21.01 3.85 1.50
CA ARG A 44 22.21 4.66 1.19
C ARG A 44 21.88 6.01 0.56
N LEU A 45 20.79 6.08 -0.18
CA LEU A 45 20.41 7.25 -0.96
C LEU A 45 19.31 8.11 -0.30
N ALA A 46 18.76 7.68 0.83
CA ALA A 46 17.85 8.50 1.62
C ALA A 46 18.50 9.83 2.02
N PRO A 47 17.73 10.94 2.08
CA PRO A 47 18.26 12.22 2.54
C PRO A 47 18.86 12.07 3.94
N PRO A 48 20.11 12.54 4.15
CA PRO A 48 20.73 12.48 5.47
C PRO A 48 20.06 13.45 6.43
N ARG A 49 20.00 13.09 7.69
CA ARG A 49 19.48 13.93 8.77
C ARG A 49 20.65 14.59 9.48
N PRO A 50 20.88 15.90 9.30
CA PRO A 50 21.92 16.64 10.02
C PRO A 50 21.69 16.60 11.53
N GLU A 51 22.77 16.70 12.31
CA GLU A 51 22.67 16.80 13.77
C GLU A 51 22.05 18.14 14.20
N SER A 52 22.40 19.24 13.50
CA SER A 52 21.86 20.57 13.81
C SER A 52 21.88 21.52 12.60
N PHE A 53 20.93 22.45 12.63
CA PHE A 53 20.87 23.64 11.79
C PHE A 53 21.08 24.85 12.68
N VAL A 54 21.98 25.73 12.30
CA VAL A 54 22.33 26.94 13.06
C VAL A 54 22.28 28.17 12.15
N GLY A 55 21.96 29.31 12.72
CA GLY A 55 22.09 30.61 12.02
C GLY A 55 23.54 30.99 11.82
N ALA A 56 23.79 32.04 11.03
CA ALA A 56 25.12 32.61 10.83
C ALA A 56 25.73 33.15 12.15
N ASP A 57 24.90 33.49 13.12
CA ASP A 57 25.26 33.93 14.47
C ASP A 57 25.57 32.76 15.42
N GLY A 58 25.46 31.52 14.95
CA GLY A 58 25.63 30.32 15.75
C GLY A 58 24.42 29.90 16.58
N ALA A 59 23.29 30.64 16.50
CA ALA A 59 22.08 30.27 17.21
C ALA A 59 21.50 28.96 16.68
N ALA A 60 21.18 28.01 17.58
CA ALA A 60 20.55 26.76 17.19
C ALA A 60 19.12 27.02 16.71
N LEU A 61 18.80 26.53 15.52
CA LEU A 61 17.47 26.64 14.92
C LEU A 61 16.67 25.37 15.13
N MET A 62 17.17 24.22 14.69
CA MET A 62 16.56 22.90 14.89
C MET A 62 17.64 21.82 14.95
N THR A 63 17.32 20.70 15.58
CA THR A 63 18.21 19.54 15.70
C THR A 63 17.65 18.33 14.97
N GLY A 64 18.51 17.35 14.69
CA GLY A 64 18.07 16.05 14.17
C GLY A 64 17.06 15.35 15.09
N GLY A 65 17.16 15.57 16.42
CA GLY A 65 16.18 15.10 17.40
C GLY A 65 14.82 15.78 17.29
N ASP A 66 14.79 17.09 16.95
CA ASP A 66 13.54 17.81 16.72
C ASP A 66 12.83 17.31 15.45
N ILE A 67 13.57 17.01 14.40
CA ILE A 67 13.05 16.43 13.15
C ILE A 67 12.40 15.05 13.43
N VAL A 68 13.06 14.20 14.22
CA VAL A 68 12.51 12.88 14.62
C VAL A 68 11.23 13.04 15.44
N ALA A 69 11.28 13.87 16.48
CA ALA A 69 10.11 14.14 17.29
C ALA A 69 8.97 14.76 16.48
N GLY A 70 9.32 15.62 15.50
CA GLY A 70 8.38 16.23 14.58
C GLY A 70 7.71 15.22 13.65
N LYS A 71 8.45 14.24 13.13
CA LYS A 71 7.86 13.11 12.39
C LYS A 71 6.86 12.34 13.27
N GLY A 72 7.24 12.07 14.54
CA GLY A 72 6.33 11.48 15.50
C GLY A 72 5.07 12.31 15.74
N GLY A 73 5.19 13.64 15.77
CA GLY A 73 4.06 14.56 15.85
C GLY A 73 3.18 14.52 14.60
N PHE A 74 3.78 14.49 13.41
CA PHE A 74 3.09 14.32 12.13
C PHE A 74 2.23 13.04 12.12
N GLN A 75 2.81 11.92 12.51
CA GLN A 75 2.10 10.64 12.63
C GLN A 75 1.00 10.68 13.70
N LYS A 76 1.32 11.18 14.89
CA LYS A 76 0.37 11.25 16.01
C LYS A 76 -0.85 12.11 15.72
N ALA A 77 -0.68 13.17 14.93
CA ALA A 77 -1.76 14.06 14.52
C ALA A 77 -2.49 13.60 13.26
N ASP A 78 -2.06 12.48 12.70
CA ASP A 78 -2.67 11.87 11.51
C ASP A 78 -2.76 12.83 10.32
N LEU A 79 -1.67 13.55 10.09
CA LEU A 79 -1.65 14.62 9.09
C LEU A 79 -1.68 14.08 7.66
N MET A 80 -1.23 12.83 7.43
CA MET A 80 -1.21 12.22 6.11
C MET A 80 -2.61 11.85 5.61
N ASP A 81 -3.56 11.70 6.51
CA ASP A 81 -4.96 11.42 6.18
C ASP A 81 -5.83 12.69 6.05
N TYR A 82 -5.25 13.87 6.32
CA TYR A 82 -5.87 15.16 6.00
C TYR A 82 -5.24 15.82 4.76
N GLY A 83 -3.91 15.88 4.68
CA GLY A 83 -3.12 16.41 3.58
C GLY A 83 -2.13 15.37 3.06
N SER A 84 -1.16 15.81 2.26
CA SER A 84 -0.12 14.93 1.72
C SER A 84 1.29 15.36 2.15
N LEU A 85 2.22 14.42 2.11
CA LEU A 85 3.65 14.65 2.32
C LEU A 85 4.41 14.03 1.15
N TYR A 86 5.24 14.80 0.46
CA TYR A 86 5.90 14.39 -0.78
C TYR A 86 4.92 13.90 -1.87
N GLY A 87 3.73 14.46 -1.93
CA GLY A 87 2.67 14.06 -2.87
C GLY A 87 1.91 12.80 -2.47
N MET A 88 2.20 12.21 -1.31
CA MET A 88 1.57 10.97 -0.83
C MET A 88 0.66 11.26 0.37
N GLY A 89 -0.54 10.73 0.35
CA GLY A 89 -1.56 10.90 1.39
C GLY A 89 -2.89 11.39 0.85
N SER A 90 -3.60 12.20 1.62
CA SER A 90 -4.85 12.83 1.21
C SER A 90 -4.61 14.10 0.40
N TYR A 91 -5.49 14.35 -0.56
CA TYR A 91 -5.53 15.62 -1.32
C TYR A 91 -6.65 16.56 -0.84
N TYR A 92 -7.25 16.29 0.30
CA TYR A 92 -8.25 17.18 0.89
C TYR A 92 -7.62 18.46 1.45
N GLY A 93 -6.52 18.32 2.20
CA GLY A 93 -5.70 19.42 2.67
C GLY A 93 -4.58 19.80 1.69
N GLU A 94 -3.63 20.59 2.17
CA GLU A 94 -2.44 20.96 1.40
C GLU A 94 -1.42 19.82 1.35
N ASP A 95 -0.58 19.79 0.31
CA ASP A 95 0.69 19.05 0.42
C ASP A 95 1.63 19.83 1.32
N TYR A 96 1.95 19.26 2.47
CA TYR A 96 2.76 19.92 3.49
C TYR A 96 4.17 20.22 3.01
N THR A 97 4.74 19.36 2.16
CA THR A 97 6.09 19.58 1.61
C THR A 97 6.11 20.74 0.65
N ALA A 98 5.18 20.75 -0.33
CA ALA A 98 5.09 21.82 -1.33
C ALA A 98 4.70 23.17 -0.71
N SER A 99 3.69 23.17 0.16
CA SER A 99 3.22 24.38 0.84
C SER A 99 4.30 24.98 1.74
N THR A 100 5.02 24.14 2.50
CA THR A 100 6.12 24.61 3.35
C THR A 100 7.28 25.13 2.52
N LEU A 101 7.59 24.50 1.37
CA LEU A 101 8.60 24.97 0.43
C LEU A 101 8.27 26.38 -0.09
N VAL A 102 7.05 26.59 -0.55
CA VAL A 102 6.60 27.90 -1.05
C VAL A 102 6.64 28.97 0.05
N LYS A 103 6.13 28.65 1.25
CA LYS A 103 6.17 29.57 2.40
C LYS A 103 7.61 29.93 2.78
N LEU A 104 8.49 28.93 2.84
CA LEU A 104 9.91 29.13 3.17
C LEU A 104 10.62 29.99 2.11
N ALA A 105 10.43 29.69 0.83
CA ALA A 105 11.04 30.42 -0.27
C ALA A 105 10.54 31.86 -0.34
N ALA A 106 9.22 32.09 -0.25
CA ALA A 106 8.65 33.42 -0.27
C ALA A 106 9.15 34.28 0.90
N THR A 107 9.14 33.71 2.12
CA THR A 107 9.64 34.41 3.30
C THR A 107 11.14 34.71 3.20
N THR A 108 11.94 33.77 2.69
CA THR A 108 13.38 33.99 2.45
C THR A 108 13.62 35.12 1.44
N ARG A 109 12.88 35.10 0.33
CA ARG A 109 12.93 36.14 -0.72
C ARG A 109 12.60 37.53 -0.15
N ASP A 110 11.53 37.60 0.64
CA ASP A 110 11.09 38.85 1.24
C ASP A 110 12.12 39.35 2.28
N ASN A 111 12.72 38.48 3.07
CA ASN A 111 13.81 38.81 3.98
C ASN A 111 15.06 39.35 3.25
N ILE A 112 15.42 38.80 2.08
CA ILE A 112 16.53 39.29 1.25
C ILE A 112 16.19 40.67 0.73
N ALA A 113 14.99 40.90 0.19
CA ALA A 113 14.55 42.18 -0.33
C ALA A 113 14.61 43.29 0.74
N GLU A 114 14.16 43.00 1.94
CA GLU A 114 14.20 43.93 3.07
C GLU A 114 15.65 44.20 3.53
N THR A 115 16.50 43.20 3.55
CA THR A 115 17.90 43.31 4.00
C THR A 115 18.77 44.09 2.99
N VAL A 116 18.60 43.84 1.68
CA VAL A 116 19.45 44.38 0.63
C VAL A 116 18.95 45.74 0.14
N ASP A 117 17.64 45.86 -0.11
CA ASP A 117 17.05 47.04 -0.75
C ASP A 117 16.20 47.90 0.23
N GLY A 118 15.97 47.43 1.46
CA GLY A 118 15.16 48.11 2.47
C GLY A 118 13.69 48.29 2.07
N LYS A 119 13.18 47.46 1.14
CA LYS A 119 11.84 47.55 0.58
C LYS A 119 11.18 46.19 0.49
N PRO A 120 9.85 46.14 0.59
CA PRO A 120 9.11 44.89 0.27
C PRO A 120 9.40 44.41 -1.16
N PHE A 121 9.46 43.10 -1.39
CA PHE A 121 9.78 42.53 -2.70
C PHE A 121 8.92 43.08 -3.85
N LEU A 122 7.62 43.27 -3.64
CA LEU A 122 6.70 43.80 -4.65
C LEU A 122 6.94 45.30 -5.00
N ALA A 123 7.68 46.02 -4.18
CA ALA A 123 8.04 47.42 -4.43
C ALA A 123 9.39 47.57 -5.16
N LEU A 124 10.08 46.49 -5.46
CA LEU A 124 11.34 46.45 -6.20
C LEU A 124 11.09 46.53 -7.71
N THR A 125 12.09 47.01 -8.45
CA THR A 125 12.09 46.95 -9.91
C THR A 125 12.19 45.51 -10.40
N PRO A 126 11.76 45.20 -11.65
CA PRO A 126 11.86 43.86 -12.19
C PRO A 126 13.27 43.26 -12.11
N ASP A 127 14.32 44.04 -12.36
CA ASP A 127 15.71 43.57 -12.28
C ASP A 127 16.11 43.23 -10.84
N GLN A 128 15.71 44.05 -9.87
CA GLN A 128 15.93 43.78 -8.46
C GLN A 128 15.15 42.56 -8.01
N GLN A 129 13.90 42.37 -8.43
CA GLN A 129 13.11 41.19 -8.15
C GLN A 129 13.78 39.92 -8.68
N ALA A 130 14.32 39.96 -9.90
CA ALA A 130 15.05 38.84 -10.50
C ALA A 130 16.33 38.53 -9.71
N ALA A 131 17.10 39.55 -9.31
CA ALA A 131 18.32 39.38 -8.52
C ALA A 131 18.02 38.77 -7.15
N VAL A 132 17.01 39.28 -6.43
CA VAL A 132 16.57 38.73 -5.12
C VAL A 132 16.10 37.30 -5.25
N THR A 133 15.31 36.97 -6.29
CA THR A 133 14.84 35.61 -6.55
C THR A 133 16.01 34.67 -6.81
N THR A 134 16.97 35.07 -7.63
CA THR A 134 18.18 34.29 -7.91
C THR A 134 19.02 34.06 -6.64
N SER A 135 19.17 35.09 -5.79
CA SER A 135 19.87 34.95 -4.51
C SER A 135 19.17 33.93 -3.59
N MET A 136 17.85 34.03 -3.46
CA MET A 136 17.05 33.09 -2.67
C MET A 136 17.19 31.63 -3.19
N GLN A 137 17.11 31.47 -4.51
CA GLN A 137 17.30 30.13 -5.12
C GLN A 137 18.71 29.58 -4.85
N HIS A 138 19.74 30.44 -4.96
CA HIS A 138 21.12 30.05 -4.65
C HIS A 138 21.27 29.64 -3.19
N ASP A 139 20.73 30.39 -2.25
CA ASP A 139 20.82 30.15 -0.82
C ASP A 139 20.14 28.81 -0.43
N LEU A 140 18.94 28.54 -0.97
CA LEU A 140 18.20 27.31 -0.67
C LEU A 140 18.81 26.07 -1.35
N GLN A 141 19.18 26.19 -2.64
CA GLN A 141 19.76 25.08 -3.40
C GLN A 141 21.19 24.72 -2.91
N GLY A 142 21.92 25.70 -2.35
CA GLY A 142 23.27 25.55 -1.82
C GLY A 142 23.35 24.86 -0.46
N ILE A 143 22.23 24.55 0.18
CA ILE A 143 22.20 23.85 1.47
C ILE A 143 22.74 22.41 1.29
N ASP A 144 23.81 22.09 1.98
CA ASP A 144 24.42 20.75 1.95
C ASP A 144 23.95 19.91 3.15
N LEU A 145 22.91 19.08 2.91
CA LEU A 145 22.33 18.21 3.95
C LEU A 145 23.27 17.10 4.42
N THR A 146 24.42 16.86 3.76
CA THR A 146 25.37 15.82 4.17
C THR A 146 26.25 16.22 5.34
N LYS A 147 26.28 17.51 5.67
CA LYS A 147 27.02 18.02 6.81
C LYS A 147 26.32 17.72 8.12
N GLN A 148 27.09 17.41 9.16
CA GLN A 148 26.54 17.20 10.51
C GLN A 148 25.92 18.50 11.08
N GLN A 149 26.60 19.62 10.91
CA GLN A 149 26.09 20.94 11.26
C GLN A 149 25.97 21.79 10.00
N ILE A 150 24.79 22.37 9.79
CA ILE A 150 24.48 23.24 8.65
C ILE A 150 24.37 24.67 9.15
N VAL A 151 25.23 25.54 8.65
CA VAL A 151 25.15 26.99 8.89
C VAL A 151 24.31 27.61 7.78
N LEU A 152 23.20 28.22 8.14
CA LEU A 152 22.26 28.80 7.21
C LEU A 152 22.49 30.32 7.04
N PRO A 153 22.34 30.86 5.82
CA PRO A 153 22.29 32.32 5.60
C PRO A 153 21.19 32.97 6.47
N GLN A 154 21.45 34.18 6.96
CA GLN A 154 20.53 34.88 7.87
C GLN A 154 19.09 34.99 7.33
N PRO A 155 18.85 35.33 6.02
CA PRO A 155 17.49 35.39 5.49
C PRO A 155 16.74 34.04 5.57
N VAL A 156 17.44 32.91 5.34
CA VAL A 156 16.89 31.56 5.45
C VAL A 156 16.62 31.19 6.91
N ALA A 157 17.56 31.49 7.81
CA ALA A 157 17.42 31.26 9.24
C ALA A 157 16.19 31.98 9.83
N SER A 158 16.01 33.24 9.49
CA SER A 158 14.84 34.03 9.90
C SER A 158 13.53 33.48 9.31
N ALA A 159 13.55 33.03 8.05
CA ALA A 159 12.41 32.45 7.40
C ALA A 159 11.98 31.11 8.09
N ILE A 160 12.93 30.28 8.49
CA ILE A 160 12.65 29.04 9.23
C ILE A 160 11.90 29.35 10.54
N VAL A 161 12.35 30.33 11.31
CA VAL A 161 11.69 30.72 12.56
C VAL A 161 10.26 31.21 12.31
N SER A 162 10.06 32.03 11.30
CA SER A 162 8.75 32.56 10.94
C SER A 162 7.79 31.46 10.48
N VAL A 163 8.23 30.62 9.54
CA VAL A 163 7.42 29.53 9.00
C VAL A 163 7.11 28.48 10.07
N ARG A 164 8.07 28.12 10.93
CA ARG A 164 7.84 27.23 12.08
C ARG A 164 6.70 27.73 12.94
N ASN A 165 6.76 29.00 13.37
CA ASN A 165 5.77 29.55 14.28
C ASN A 165 4.38 29.62 13.64
N ALA A 166 4.31 30.03 12.36
CA ALA A 166 3.06 30.05 11.61
C ALA A 166 2.46 28.65 11.45
N THR A 167 3.27 27.67 11.03
CA THR A 167 2.84 26.28 10.86
C THR A 167 2.40 25.66 12.19
N ALA A 168 3.19 25.81 13.25
CA ALA A 168 2.85 25.28 14.58
C ALA A 168 1.55 25.88 15.14
N THR A 169 1.28 27.15 14.86
CA THR A 169 0.03 27.81 15.21
C THR A 169 -1.12 27.26 14.37
N GLY A 170 -0.95 27.14 13.04
CA GLY A 170 -1.96 26.60 12.14
C GLY A 170 -2.39 25.19 12.50
N LEU A 171 -1.43 24.32 12.84
CA LEU A 171 -1.75 22.93 13.26
C LEU A 171 -2.65 22.86 14.49
N ARG A 172 -2.65 23.86 15.35
CA ARG A 172 -3.41 23.91 16.61
C ARG A 172 -4.64 24.81 16.58
N THR A 173 -4.89 25.46 15.47
CA THR A 173 -6.01 26.41 15.30
C THR A 173 -6.97 25.88 14.25
N ALA A 174 -8.25 25.83 14.57
CA ALA A 174 -9.27 25.45 13.59
C ALA A 174 -9.28 26.43 12.41
N ASP A 175 -9.40 25.90 11.21
CA ASP A 175 -9.63 26.67 10.00
C ASP A 175 -10.87 26.16 9.25
N PRO A 176 -12.03 26.76 9.50
CA PRO A 176 -13.26 26.35 8.83
C PRO A 176 -13.24 26.54 7.31
N ALA A 177 -12.34 27.38 6.77
CA ALA A 177 -12.25 27.58 5.32
C ALA A 177 -11.62 26.37 4.62
N THR A 178 -10.72 25.68 5.30
CA THR A 178 -10.08 24.45 4.81
C THR A 178 -10.73 23.17 5.35
N GLY A 179 -11.64 23.30 6.32
CA GLY A 179 -12.22 22.15 7.04
C GLY A 179 -11.24 21.54 8.06
N TRP A 180 -10.17 22.27 8.41
CA TRP A 180 -9.20 21.82 9.39
C TRP A 180 -9.75 21.91 10.81
N THR A 181 -9.72 20.80 11.54
CA THR A 181 -9.90 20.76 12.99
C THR A 181 -8.54 20.79 13.68
N PRO A 182 -8.42 21.37 14.88
CA PRO A 182 -7.13 21.41 15.57
C PRO A 182 -6.55 20.01 15.77
N ALA A 183 -5.24 19.87 15.62
CA ALA A 183 -4.55 18.64 15.98
C ALA A 183 -4.52 18.50 17.51
N TYR A 184 -5.59 17.97 18.11
CA TYR A 184 -5.77 17.84 19.55
C TYR A 184 -4.67 17.03 20.24
N SER A 185 -4.04 16.12 19.50
CA SER A 185 -2.93 15.28 19.97
C SER A 185 -1.60 16.03 20.09
N LEU A 186 -1.47 17.28 19.53
CA LEU A 186 -0.26 18.08 19.57
C LEU A 186 -0.32 19.17 20.66
N ASN A 187 0.60 19.12 21.62
CA ASN A 187 0.89 20.29 22.47
C ASN A 187 1.74 21.31 21.72
N SER A 188 1.94 22.52 22.30
CA SER A 188 2.68 23.60 21.63
C SER A 188 4.10 23.21 21.23
N GLN A 189 4.83 22.50 22.08
CA GLN A 189 6.19 22.09 21.81
C GLN A 189 6.27 21.05 20.67
N LEU A 190 5.38 20.04 20.68
CA LEU A 190 5.34 19.02 19.65
C LEU A 190 4.88 19.60 18.31
N ALA A 191 3.97 20.56 18.29
CA ALA A 191 3.56 21.26 17.08
C ALA A 191 4.74 22.03 16.43
N GLN A 192 5.60 22.66 17.22
CA GLN A 192 6.83 23.29 16.70
C GLN A 192 7.79 22.27 16.10
N LYS A 193 7.99 21.14 16.78
CA LYS A 193 8.84 20.06 16.23
C LYS A 193 8.22 19.43 14.97
N THR A 194 6.90 19.32 14.90
CA THR A 194 6.20 18.90 13.68
C THR A 194 6.46 19.88 12.53
N ALA A 195 6.42 21.18 12.80
CA ALA A 195 6.79 22.20 11.82
C ALA A 195 8.27 22.08 11.38
N ASP A 196 9.19 21.76 12.30
CA ASP A 196 10.60 21.48 11.96
C ASP A 196 10.76 20.29 11.02
N PHE A 197 10.00 19.22 11.23
CA PHE A 197 9.97 18.08 10.32
C PHE A 197 9.44 18.47 8.93
N LEU A 198 8.38 19.28 8.84
CA LEU A 198 7.84 19.77 7.57
C LEU A 198 8.83 20.69 6.85
N ILE A 199 9.53 21.56 7.59
CA ILE A 199 10.60 22.41 7.04
C ILE A 199 11.77 21.57 6.52
N TYR A 200 12.21 20.56 7.28
CA TYR A 200 13.23 19.63 6.81
C TYR A 200 12.78 18.90 5.54
N SER A 201 11.54 18.43 5.48
CA SER A 201 10.97 17.82 4.28
C SER A 201 11.02 18.77 3.09
N ALA A 202 10.65 20.04 3.26
CA ALA A 202 10.75 21.06 2.22
C ALA A 202 12.21 21.32 1.79
N LEU A 203 13.15 21.36 2.73
CA LEU A 203 14.58 21.53 2.40
C LEU A 203 15.12 20.37 1.55
N THR A 204 14.66 19.13 1.74
CA THR A 204 15.08 18.00 0.89
C THR A 204 14.64 18.14 -0.57
N THR A 205 13.60 18.94 -0.84
CA THR A 205 13.06 19.15 -2.18
C THR A 205 13.78 20.26 -2.98
N VAL A 206 14.60 21.08 -2.32
CA VAL A 206 15.33 22.19 -2.95
C VAL A 206 16.83 22.05 -2.81
N ALA A 207 17.33 21.55 -1.68
CA ALA A 207 18.75 21.29 -1.45
C ALA A 207 19.29 20.28 -2.47
N ARG A 208 20.38 20.61 -3.14
CA ARG A 208 20.95 19.75 -4.20
C ARG A 208 21.57 18.49 -3.61
N ARG A 209 21.29 17.36 -4.26
CA ARG A 209 21.94 16.11 -3.96
C ARG A 209 23.40 16.15 -4.44
N PRO A 210 24.40 15.78 -3.62
CA PRO A 210 25.79 15.80 -4.03
C PRO A 210 26.07 15.04 -5.32
N GLY A 211 26.83 15.66 -6.22
CA GLY A 211 27.17 15.07 -7.53
C GLY A 211 26.05 15.09 -8.57
N THR A 212 24.94 15.76 -8.29
CA THR A 212 23.81 15.90 -9.22
C THR A 212 23.42 17.36 -9.43
N THR A 213 22.58 17.62 -10.44
CA THR A 213 22.00 18.95 -10.70
C THR A 213 20.57 19.09 -10.17
N TRP A 214 20.09 18.08 -9.44
CA TRP A 214 18.74 18.02 -8.87
C TRP A 214 18.75 17.83 -7.36
N SER A 215 17.59 18.08 -6.73
CA SER A 215 17.38 17.89 -5.30
C SER A 215 17.29 16.40 -4.90
N TRP A 216 17.18 16.13 -3.61
CA TRP A 216 17.00 14.76 -3.11
C TRP A 216 15.72 14.08 -3.63
N THR A 217 14.73 14.88 -4.01
CA THR A 217 13.43 14.44 -4.54
C THR A 217 13.31 14.60 -6.06
N GLN A 218 14.44 14.71 -6.79
CA GLN A 218 14.48 14.94 -8.23
C GLN A 218 13.73 16.21 -8.67
N ASN A 219 13.86 17.27 -7.89
CA ASN A 219 13.21 18.57 -8.05
C ASN A 219 11.68 18.56 -7.88
N TRP A 220 11.09 17.47 -7.39
CA TRP A 220 9.69 17.52 -6.98
C TRP A 220 9.57 18.26 -5.63
N PRO A 221 8.57 19.13 -5.42
CA PRO A 221 7.60 19.63 -6.38
C PRO A 221 8.23 20.57 -7.42
N TYR A 222 7.68 20.56 -8.62
CA TYR A 222 8.17 21.39 -9.72
C TYR A 222 7.74 22.85 -9.53
N GLU A 223 8.28 23.49 -8.50
CA GLU A 223 7.93 24.83 -8.07
C GLU A 223 8.85 25.88 -8.73
N PRO A 224 8.31 26.73 -9.62
CA PRO A 224 9.11 27.73 -10.33
C PRO A 224 9.80 28.73 -9.43
N LEU A 225 9.21 29.07 -8.28
CA LEU A 225 9.77 30.02 -7.33
C LEU A 225 11.19 29.62 -6.89
N VAL A 226 11.41 28.32 -6.63
CA VAL A 226 12.72 27.80 -6.24
C VAL A 226 13.55 27.26 -7.42
N GLY A 227 13.04 27.38 -8.66
CA GLY A 227 13.71 26.91 -9.85
C GLY A 227 13.67 25.38 -10.06
N ASN A 228 12.75 24.70 -9.40
CA ASN A 228 12.55 23.25 -9.57
C ASN A 228 11.85 22.97 -10.90
N THR A 229 12.48 22.14 -11.74
CA THR A 229 11.92 21.66 -13.01
C THR A 229 12.10 20.14 -13.11
N PRO A 230 11.23 19.45 -13.87
CA PRO A 230 11.39 18.01 -14.11
C PRO A 230 12.78 17.68 -14.64
N THR A 231 13.37 16.59 -14.15
CA THR A 231 14.69 16.16 -14.60
C THR A 231 14.61 15.45 -15.95
N THR A 232 15.64 15.53 -16.77
CA THR A 232 15.74 14.78 -18.03
C THR A 232 15.58 13.27 -17.78
N ASN A 233 16.10 12.78 -16.67
CA ASN A 233 15.99 11.39 -16.26
C ASN A 233 14.53 10.95 -16.10
N THR A 234 13.67 11.79 -15.53
CA THR A 234 12.23 11.52 -15.38
C THR A 234 11.57 11.26 -16.74
N PHE A 235 11.84 12.11 -17.74
CA PHE A 235 11.27 11.94 -19.08
C PHE A 235 11.78 10.67 -19.77
N ILE A 236 13.10 10.42 -19.75
CA ILE A 236 13.70 9.24 -20.38
C ILE A 236 13.11 7.97 -19.77
N TRP A 237 13.07 7.87 -18.44
CA TRP A 237 12.56 6.68 -17.78
C TRP A 237 11.05 6.49 -18.00
N THR A 238 10.26 7.56 -18.05
CA THR A 238 8.83 7.48 -18.38
C THR A 238 8.61 6.86 -19.75
N TRP A 239 9.37 7.30 -20.77
CA TRP A 239 9.26 6.73 -22.10
C TRP A 239 9.73 5.28 -22.19
N ILE A 240 10.82 4.94 -21.51
CA ILE A 240 11.32 3.57 -21.46
C ILE A 240 10.28 2.65 -20.81
N SER A 241 9.70 3.03 -19.66
CA SER A 241 8.68 2.23 -18.99
C SER A 241 7.43 2.05 -19.85
N PHE A 242 6.96 3.12 -20.50
CA PHE A 242 5.82 3.05 -21.42
C PHE A 242 6.07 2.08 -22.59
N CYS A 243 7.20 2.20 -23.30
CA CYS A 243 7.53 1.29 -24.39
C CYS A 243 7.70 -0.16 -23.91
N PHE A 244 8.34 -0.36 -22.77
CA PHE A 244 8.58 -1.70 -22.23
C PHE A 244 7.28 -2.37 -21.76
N THR A 245 6.32 -1.61 -21.23
CA THR A 245 5.00 -2.13 -20.85
C THR A 245 4.32 -2.79 -22.04
N PHE A 246 4.26 -2.12 -23.19
CA PHE A 246 3.68 -2.72 -24.41
C PHE A 246 4.45 -3.95 -24.92
N PHE A 247 5.78 -3.91 -24.82
CA PHE A 247 6.61 -5.05 -25.17
C PHE A 247 6.34 -6.24 -24.24
N ALA A 248 6.33 -6.01 -22.92
CA ALA A 248 6.06 -7.05 -21.91
C ALA A 248 4.67 -7.66 -22.09
N PHE A 249 3.65 -6.84 -22.35
CA PHE A 249 2.30 -7.29 -22.66
C PHE A 249 2.29 -8.23 -23.88
N GLY A 250 2.95 -7.86 -24.98
CA GLY A 250 3.08 -8.71 -26.16
C GLY A 250 3.78 -10.03 -25.87
N VAL A 251 4.83 -10.02 -25.03
CA VAL A 251 5.55 -11.24 -24.61
C VAL A 251 4.67 -12.16 -23.79
N VAL A 252 3.90 -11.62 -22.84
CA VAL A 252 2.99 -12.41 -22.00
C VAL A 252 1.90 -13.07 -22.84
N LEU A 253 1.26 -12.32 -23.75
CA LEU A 253 0.26 -12.87 -24.67
C LEU A 253 0.86 -13.96 -25.58
N PHE A 254 2.09 -13.75 -26.09
CA PHE A 254 2.79 -14.74 -26.89
C PHE A 254 3.05 -16.03 -26.11
N ILE A 255 3.55 -15.91 -24.86
CA ILE A 255 3.81 -17.07 -23.99
C ILE A 255 2.51 -17.82 -23.69
N TYR A 256 1.42 -17.09 -23.39
CA TYR A 256 0.12 -17.70 -23.14
C TYR A 256 -0.38 -18.50 -24.34
N GLU A 257 -0.44 -17.85 -25.51
CA GLU A 257 -0.98 -18.46 -26.73
C GLU A 257 -0.18 -19.69 -27.18
N TYR A 258 1.15 -19.63 -27.17
CA TYR A 258 1.98 -20.70 -27.72
C TYR A 258 2.41 -21.78 -26.72
N PHE A 259 2.38 -21.50 -25.43
CA PHE A 259 2.91 -22.44 -24.42
C PHE A 259 1.90 -22.87 -23.36
N LEU A 260 0.86 -22.09 -23.09
CA LEU A 260 -0.11 -22.40 -22.05
C LEU A 260 -1.46 -22.82 -22.61
N ASN A 261 -1.90 -22.20 -23.70
CA ASN A 261 -3.14 -22.56 -24.37
C ASN A 261 -3.01 -23.95 -25.05
N ASP A 262 -3.87 -24.88 -24.69
CA ASP A 262 -3.92 -26.24 -25.26
C ASP A 262 -5.34 -26.45 -25.82
N PRO A 263 -5.54 -26.32 -27.14
CA PRO A 263 -6.86 -26.40 -27.74
C PRO A 263 -7.52 -27.78 -27.59
N ASP A 264 -6.73 -28.82 -27.27
CA ASP A 264 -7.24 -30.19 -27.03
C ASP A 264 -7.62 -30.44 -25.55
N ASP A 265 -7.47 -29.42 -24.68
CA ASP A 265 -7.73 -29.54 -23.26
C ASP A 265 -9.24 -29.35 -22.99
N ALA A 266 -9.95 -30.44 -22.75
CA ALA A 266 -11.38 -30.41 -22.48
C ALA A 266 -11.69 -29.96 -21.05
N PRO A 267 -12.76 -29.15 -20.83
CA PRO A 267 -13.27 -28.86 -19.50
C PRO A 267 -13.59 -30.13 -18.72
N MET A 268 -13.38 -30.07 -17.41
CA MET A 268 -13.75 -31.20 -16.51
C MET A 268 -15.25 -31.19 -16.21
N ASP A 269 -15.77 -32.37 -15.86
CA ASP A 269 -17.09 -32.43 -15.24
C ASP A 269 -17.08 -31.64 -13.91
N PRO A 270 -18.18 -30.95 -13.58
CA PRO A 270 -18.27 -30.19 -12.33
C PRO A 270 -17.99 -31.04 -11.11
N VAL A 271 -17.20 -30.55 -10.16
CA VAL A 271 -16.87 -31.26 -8.93
C VAL A 271 -18.10 -31.25 -8.01
N LEU A 272 -18.86 -32.34 -7.99
CA LEU A 272 -20.09 -32.47 -7.21
C LEU A 272 -19.92 -32.31 -5.69
N SER A 273 -18.71 -32.38 -5.17
CA SER A 273 -18.43 -32.15 -3.74
C SER A 273 -18.79 -30.75 -3.23
N VAL A 274 -18.89 -29.75 -4.11
CA VAL A 274 -19.35 -28.40 -3.79
C VAL A 274 -20.82 -28.37 -3.38
N PHE A 275 -21.63 -29.30 -3.86
CA PHE A 275 -23.08 -29.40 -3.62
C PHE A 275 -23.50 -30.33 -2.47
N ARG A 276 -22.55 -30.77 -1.64
CA ARG A 276 -22.84 -31.62 -0.48
C ARG A 276 -23.49 -30.81 0.66
N PRO A 277 -24.18 -31.49 1.63
CA PRO A 277 -24.67 -30.82 2.82
C PRO A 277 -23.56 -30.07 3.55
N LEU A 278 -23.83 -28.84 3.97
CA LEU A 278 -22.85 -27.98 4.64
C LEU A 278 -22.35 -28.59 5.94
N THR A 279 -21.04 -28.57 6.13
CA THR A 279 -20.37 -28.97 7.38
C THR A 279 -20.67 -27.99 8.51
N PRO A 280 -20.45 -28.36 9.79
CA PRO A 280 -20.61 -27.44 10.92
C PRO A 280 -19.78 -26.16 10.82
N SER A 281 -18.55 -26.19 10.29
CA SER A 281 -17.73 -24.97 10.08
C SER A 281 -18.31 -24.11 8.98
N GLN A 282 -18.72 -24.68 7.85
CA GLN A 282 -19.35 -23.92 6.75
C GLN A 282 -20.60 -23.16 7.22
N LYS A 283 -21.42 -23.81 8.08
CA LYS A 283 -22.61 -23.15 8.66
C LYS A 283 -22.29 -21.96 9.59
N ARG A 284 -21.03 -21.80 10.00
CA ARG A 284 -20.59 -20.67 10.85
C ARG A 284 -20.10 -19.48 10.07
N ILE A 285 -19.86 -19.63 8.76
CA ILE A 285 -19.23 -18.58 7.92
C ILE A 285 -20.16 -17.39 7.63
N TRP A 286 -21.49 -17.60 7.62
CA TRP A 286 -22.44 -16.52 7.31
C TRP A 286 -22.21 -15.21 8.09
N LYS A 287 -21.75 -15.32 9.34
CA LYS A 287 -21.49 -14.15 10.19
C LYS A 287 -20.29 -13.31 9.73
N TYR A 288 -19.30 -13.94 9.06
CA TYR A 288 -18.21 -13.21 8.41
C TYR A 288 -18.77 -12.31 7.31
N PHE A 289 -19.62 -12.85 6.43
CA PHE A 289 -20.25 -12.08 5.37
C PHE A 289 -21.23 -11.03 5.89
N LEU A 290 -21.87 -11.25 7.03
CA LEU A 290 -22.68 -10.22 7.68
C LEU A 290 -21.83 -9.03 8.12
N VAL A 291 -20.66 -9.28 8.71
CA VAL A 291 -19.71 -8.22 9.10
C VAL A 291 -19.14 -7.55 7.86
N VAL A 292 -18.82 -8.28 6.80
CA VAL A 292 -18.40 -7.73 5.51
C VAL A 292 -19.44 -6.72 4.99
N ALA A 293 -20.70 -7.11 4.93
CA ALA A 293 -21.78 -6.21 4.49
C ALA A 293 -21.91 -4.96 5.41
N ALA A 294 -21.78 -5.13 6.72
CA ALA A 294 -21.83 -4.02 7.67
C ALA A 294 -20.65 -3.05 7.49
N LEU A 295 -19.42 -3.56 7.32
CA LEU A 295 -18.25 -2.74 7.09
C LEU A 295 -18.27 -2.01 5.74
N LEU A 296 -18.80 -2.65 4.69
CA LEU A 296 -19.03 -2.00 3.41
C LEU A 296 -19.99 -0.80 3.56
N LEU A 297 -21.07 -0.94 4.33
CA LEU A 297 -21.98 0.18 4.60
C LEU A 297 -21.31 1.30 5.40
N VAL A 298 -20.44 0.95 6.36
CA VAL A 298 -19.64 1.93 7.13
C VAL A 298 -18.68 2.67 6.19
N GLN A 299 -18.00 1.97 5.31
CA GLN A 299 -17.12 2.56 4.30
C GLN A 299 -17.88 3.53 3.41
N ILE A 300 -19.03 3.11 2.85
CA ILE A 300 -19.89 3.97 2.00
C ILE A 300 -20.32 5.22 2.77
N ALA A 301 -20.75 5.09 4.02
CA ALA A 301 -21.16 6.22 4.84
C ALA A 301 -20.00 7.20 5.08
N ALA A 302 -18.83 6.70 5.43
CA ALA A 302 -17.63 7.53 5.58
C ALA A 302 -17.27 8.25 4.26
N GLY A 303 -17.29 7.52 3.13
CA GLY A 303 -17.02 8.07 1.81
C GLY A 303 -18.01 9.16 1.39
N ILE A 304 -19.32 9.00 1.69
CA ILE A 304 -20.33 10.03 1.42
C ILE A 304 -20.03 11.32 2.21
N ILE A 305 -19.68 11.20 3.49
CA ILE A 305 -19.36 12.37 4.32
C ILE A 305 -18.07 13.03 3.80
N MET A 306 -17.06 12.25 3.46
CA MET A 306 -15.80 12.77 2.89
C MET A 306 -16.05 13.48 1.55
N ALA A 307 -16.79 12.87 0.62
CA ALA A 307 -17.12 13.46 -0.66
C ALA A 307 -17.87 14.79 -0.49
N HIS A 308 -18.84 14.84 0.45
CA HIS A 308 -19.54 16.09 0.78
C HIS A 308 -18.59 17.16 1.33
N SER A 309 -17.56 16.77 2.10
CA SER A 309 -16.58 17.70 2.67
C SER A 309 -15.78 18.46 1.60
N TYR A 310 -15.60 17.91 0.39
CA TYR A 310 -15.01 18.64 -0.74
C TYR A 310 -15.92 19.78 -1.26
N TYR A 311 -17.22 19.64 -1.11
CA TYR A 311 -18.21 20.66 -1.49
C TYR A 311 -18.43 21.68 -0.37
N ASP A 312 -18.72 21.22 0.85
CA ASP A 312 -18.88 22.06 2.05
C ASP A 312 -17.93 21.61 3.15
N ARG A 313 -16.85 22.33 3.30
CA ARG A 313 -15.80 22.03 4.29
C ARG A 313 -16.23 22.28 5.74
N ARG A 314 -17.35 22.97 5.96
CA ARG A 314 -17.82 23.40 7.29
C ARG A 314 -18.85 22.46 7.89
N SER A 315 -19.68 21.85 7.07
CA SER A 315 -20.79 21.07 7.58
C SER A 315 -21.21 19.95 6.63
N PHE A 316 -21.88 18.96 7.19
CA PHE A 316 -22.61 17.95 6.44
C PHE A 316 -24.10 18.30 6.53
N TYR A 317 -24.64 18.95 5.50
CA TYR A 317 -26.01 19.47 5.46
C TYR A 317 -26.39 20.30 6.70
N GLY A 318 -25.49 21.19 7.13
CA GLY A 318 -25.69 22.08 8.29
C GLY A 318 -25.30 21.47 9.64
N ILE A 319 -24.87 20.21 9.70
CA ILE A 319 -24.36 19.57 10.91
C ILE A 319 -22.83 19.73 10.91
N ALA A 320 -22.24 20.28 11.97
CA ALA A 320 -20.80 20.41 12.13
C ALA A 320 -20.15 19.05 12.42
N ILE A 321 -20.22 18.14 11.45
CA ILE A 321 -19.80 16.73 11.62
C ILE A 321 -18.30 16.62 11.88
N ASN A 322 -17.48 17.51 11.31
CA ASN A 322 -16.02 17.50 11.45
C ASN A 322 -15.54 17.73 12.89
N ASP A 323 -16.38 18.34 13.74
CA ASP A 323 -16.05 18.52 15.16
C ASP A 323 -16.14 17.20 15.95
N ILE A 324 -16.89 16.23 15.43
CA ILE A 324 -17.12 14.92 16.04
C ILE A 324 -16.32 13.84 15.31
N LEU A 325 -16.36 13.86 13.99
CA LEU A 325 -15.68 12.94 13.08
C LEU A 325 -14.76 13.75 12.15
N PRO A 326 -13.54 14.06 12.57
CA PRO A 326 -12.59 14.80 11.72
C PRO A 326 -12.35 14.09 10.39
N PHE A 327 -12.04 14.85 9.34
CA PHE A 327 -11.85 14.31 7.99
C PHE A 327 -10.81 13.19 7.94
N ASN A 328 -9.67 13.35 8.64
CA ASN A 328 -8.63 12.34 8.72
C ASN A 328 -9.15 11.03 9.32
N PHE A 329 -9.92 11.08 10.42
CA PHE A 329 -10.54 9.86 10.97
C PHE A 329 -11.54 9.22 9.99
N LEU A 330 -12.35 10.02 9.29
CA LEU A 330 -13.26 9.47 8.28
C LEU A 330 -12.49 8.78 7.16
N ARG A 331 -11.34 9.35 6.77
CA ARG A 331 -10.47 8.74 5.76
C ARG A 331 -9.84 7.43 6.28
N ASP A 332 -9.39 7.39 7.52
CA ASP A 332 -8.93 6.14 8.15
C ASP A 332 -9.99 5.05 8.10
N VAL A 333 -11.20 5.38 8.51
CA VAL A 333 -12.33 4.44 8.42
C VAL A 333 -12.55 4.00 6.99
N HIS A 334 -12.54 4.94 6.03
CA HIS A 334 -12.78 4.66 4.62
C HIS A 334 -11.69 3.77 4.00
N ILE A 335 -10.42 3.89 4.43
CA ILE A 335 -9.30 3.07 3.94
C ILE A 335 -9.20 1.73 4.69
N GLN A 336 -9.37 1.72 6.01
CA GLN A 336 -9.16 0.52 6.81
C GLN A 336 -10.31 -0.48 6.70
N THR A 337 -11.55 0.01 6.57
CA THR A 337 -12.71 -0.90 6.46
C THR A 337 -12.68 -1.78 5.21
N PRO A 338 -12.30 -1.30 3.99
CA PRO A 338 -12.16 -2.18 2.83
C PRO A 338 -11.08 -3.25 3.02
N ILE A 339 -9.92 -2.90 3.55
CA ILE A 339 -8.87 -3.89 3.84
C ILE A 339 -9.43 -5.00 4.74
N VAL A 340 -10.20 -4.62 5.76
CA VAL A 340 -10.79 -5.58 6.70
C VAL A 340 -11.90 -6.41 6.06
N TRP A 341 -12.85 -5.79 5.33
CA TRP A 341 -13.95 -6.59 4.76
C TRP A 341 -13.51 -7.45 3.58
N ILE A 342 -12.52 -7.01 2.77
CA ILE A 342 -11.88 -7.85 1.75
C ILE A 342 -11.21 -9.06 2.42
N GLY A 343 -10.38 -8.82 3.44
CA GLY A 343 -9.72 -9.87 4.20
C GLY A 343 -10.71 -10.86 4.84
N LEU A 344 -11.80 -10.36 5.45
CA LEU A 344 -12.86 -11.21 6.01
C LEU A 344 -13.62 -12.00 4.95
N SER A 345 -13.86 -11.42 3.77
CA SER A 345 -14.47 -12.12 2.63
C SER A 345 -13.61 -13.30 2.20
N TRP A 346 -12.32 -13.11 2.13
CA TRP A 346 -11.37 -14.14 1.73
C TRP A 346 -11.18 -15.22 2.79
N ILE A 347 -11.06 -14.81 4.05
CA ILE A 347 -11.05 -15.74 5.20
C ILE A 347 -12.33 -16.59 5.18
N GLY A 348 -13.48 -15.96 5.03
CA GLY A 348 -14.78 -16.63 4.96
C GLY A 348 -14.88 -17.57 3.77
N SER A 349 -14.55 -17.10 2.57
CA SER A 349 -14.62 -17.91 1.34
C SER A 349 -13.67 -19.10 1.38
N ALA A 350 -12.43 -18.92 1.81
CA ALA A 350 -11.46 -20.00 1.92
C ALA A 350 -11.86 -21.05 2.96
N LEU A 351 -12.32 -20.62 4.14
CA LEU A 351 -12.82 -21.53 5.17
C LEU A 351 -14.09 -22.25 4.75
N PHE A 352 -14.93 -21.64 3.91
CA PHE A 352 -16.11 -22.26 3.32
C PHE A 352 -15.73 -23.34 2.30
N LEU A 353 -14.75 -23.04 1.43
CA LEU A 353 -14.31 -23.96 0.38
C LEU A 353 -13.39 -25.08 0.90
N GLY A 354 -12.66 -24.87 1.98
CA GLY A 354 -11.72 -25.85 2.53
C GLY A 354 -12.32 -27.25 2.72
N PRO A 355 -13.46 -27.43 3.39
CA PRO A 355 -14.13 -28.74 3.48
C PRO A 355 -14.60 -29.29 2.14
N ALA A 356 -15.04 -28.44 1.20
CA ALA A 356 -15.44 -28.88 -0.13
C ALA A 356 -14.24 -29.43 -0.93
N ILE A 357 -13.11 -28.73 -0.89
CA ILE A 357 -11.82 -29.17 -1.47
C ILE A 357 -11.37 -30.50 -0.84
N ALA A 358 -11.56 -30.66 0.46
CA ALA A 358 -11.24 -31.90 1.19
C ALA A 358 -12.27 -33.02 1.02
N GLY A 359 -13.14 -32.95 0.01
CA GLY A 359 -14.15 -33.98 -0.27
C GLY A 359 -15.28 -34.06 0.75
N GLY A 360 -15.62 -32.96 1.40
CA GLY A 360 -16.69 -32.84 2.40
C GLY A 360 -16.26 -33.27 3.81
N GLN A 361 -14.97 -33.48 4.05
CA GLN A 361 -14.45 -33.83 5.37
C GLN A 361 -14.14 -32.57 6.17
N GLU A 362 -14.43 -32.62 7.46
CA GLU A 362 -14.12 -31.52 8.40
C GLU A 362 -13.23 -32.04 9.54
N ALA A 363 -12.17 -31.27 9.85
CA ALA A 363 -11.31 -31.58 10.99
C ALA A 363 -12.08 -31.41 12.31
N LYS A 364 -11.88 -32.34 13.27
CA LYS A 364 -12.57 -32.32 14.56
C LYS A 364 -12.38 -30.95 15.26
N GLY A 365 -13.50 -30.34 15.64
CA GLY A 365 -13.49 -29.04 16.35
C GLY A 365 -13.22 -27.82 15.47
N GLN A 366 -13.13 -27.95 14.15
CA GLN A 366 -12.88 -26.84 13.23
C GLN A 366 -13.87 -25.69 13.41
N HIS A 367 -15.16 -25.98 13.59
CA HIS A 367 -16.21 -24.99 13.77
C HIS A 367 -16.00 -24.09 15.01
N TRP A 368 -15.45 -24.61 16.11
CA TRP A 368 -15.13 -23.79 17.28
C TRP A 368 -13.95 -22.83 17.03
N LEU A 369 -12.96 -23.30 16.29
CA LEU A 369 -11.81 -22.47 15.92
C LEU A 369 -12.19 -21.38 14.91
N VAL A 370 -13.11 -21.65 14.00
CA VAL A 370 -13.71 -20.66 13.12
C VAL A 370 -14.47 -19.59 13.91
N ASP A 371 -15.24 -20.00 14.93
CA ASP A 371 -15.90 -19.06 15.82
C ASP A 371 -14.89 -18.21 16.62
N LEU A 372 -13.83 -18.83 17.14
CA LEU A 372 -12.79 -18.12 17.88
C LEU A 372 -12.11 -17.08 17.00
N LEU A 373 -11.71 -17.45 15.79
CA LEU A 373 -11.12 -16.51 14.83
C LEU A 373 -12.05 -15.31 14.58
N PHE A 374 -13.33 -15.58 14.34
CA PHE A 374 -14.32 -14.53 14.11
C PHE A 374 -14.40 -13.52 15.27
N TRP A 375 -14.59 -14.00 16.50
CA TRP A 375 -14.77 -13.11 17.65
C TRP A 375 -13.51 -12.33 17.99
N VAL A 376 -12.33 -12.97 17.89
CA VAL A 376 -11.05 -12.28 18.12
C VAL A 376 -10.83 -11.21 17.05
N THR A 377 -11.09 -11.52 15.76
CA THR A 377 -10.96 -10.54 14.68
C THR A 377 -11.91 -9.36 14.89
N LEU A 378 -13.17 -9.63 15.23
CA LEU A 378 -14.14 -8.55 15.49
C LEU A 378 -13.69 -7.65 16.65
N LEU A 379 -13.13 -8.22 17.73
CA LEU A 379 -12.58 -7.47 18.85
C LEU A 379 -11.40 -6.60 18.41
N VAL A 380 -10.48 -7.15 17.61
CA VAL A 380 -9.32 -6.42 17.10
C VAL A 380 -9.75 -5.27 16.19
N VAL A 381 -10.70 -5.50 15.26
CA VAL A 381 -11.23 -4.46 14.38
C VAL A 381 -11.90 -3.34 15.17
N ALA A 382 -12.81 -3.68 16.09
CA ALA A 382 -13.49 -2.69 16.91
C ALA A 382 -12.51 -1.89 17.79
N GLY A 383 -11.54 -2.59 18.39
CA GLY A 383 -10.51 -1.96 19.22
C GLY A 383 -9.59 -1.05 18.41
N ALA A 384 -9.23 -1.44 17.20
CA ALA A 384 -8.41 -0.63 16.31
C ALA A 384 -9.11 0.68 15.91
N LEU A 385 -10.34 0.62 15.42
CA LEU A 385 -11.11 1.82 15.04
C LEU A 385 -11.35 2.78 16.22
N VAL A 386 -11.65 2.23 17.40
CA VAL A 386 -11.77 3.04 18.63
C VAL A 386 -10.42 3.64 19.02
N GLY A 387 -9.36 2.86 18.91
CA GLY A 387 -7.99 3.31 19.18
C GLY A 387 -7.57 4.47 18.29
N ASP A 388 -7.81 4.36 16.99
CA ASP A 388 -7.53 5.41 16.00
C ASP A 388 -8.26 6.70 16.35
N TYR A 389 -9.57 6.62 16.58
CA TYR A 389 -10.36 7.78 16.99
C TYR A 389 -9.80 8.46 18.24
N LEU A 390 -9.55 7.67 19.29
CA LEU A 390 -9.03 8.20 20.57
C LEU A 390 -7.59 8.76 20.41
N GLY A 391 -6.81 8.20 19.51
CA GLY A 391 -5.47 8.70 19.16
C GLY A 391 -5.53 10.06 18.49
N ILE A 392 -6.33 10.20 17.45
CA ILE A 392 -6.54 11.44 16.68
C ILE A 392 -7.10 12.54 17.60
N MET A 393 -8.09 12.21 18.42
CA MET A 393 -8.69 13.15 19.38
C MET A 393 -7.79 13.48 20.59
N GLY A 394 -6.55 12.93 20.63
CA GLY A 394 -5.57 13.22 21.67
C GLY A 394 -5.88 12.62 23.04
N VAL A 395 -6.87 11.72 23.15
CA VAL A 395 -7.21 11.02 24.39
C VAL A 395 -6.12 10.02 24.76
N ILE A 396 -5.66 9.22 23.78
CA ILE A 396 -4.48 8.35 23.94
C ILE A 396 -3.24 9.20 23.64
N ASN A 397 -2.60 9.73 24.67
CA ASN A 397 -1.49 10.66 24.49
C ASN A 397 -0.11 9.98 24.55
N ARG A 398 0.14 9.14 25.55
CA ARG A 398 1.46 8.52 25.77
C ARG A 398 1.70 7.31 24.87
N ASP A 399 0.71 6.44 24.81
CA ASP A 399 0.82 5.14 24.13
C ASP A 399 0.12 5.13 22.76
N TRP A 400 0.07 6.30 22.12
CA TRP A 400 -0.60 6.50 20.83
C TRP A 400 -0.08 5.55 19.74
N PHE A 401 1.22 5.32 19.67
CA PHE A 401 1.84 4.46 18.68
C PHE A 401 1.42 2.98 18.83
N TRP A 402 1.05 2.56 20.06
CA TRP A 402 0.64 1.19 20.34
C TRP A 402 -0.87 0.98 20.22
N PHE A 403 -1.67 1.88 20.73
CA PHE A 403 -3.12 1.69 20.86
C PHE A 403 -3.94 2.70 20.07
N GLY A 404 -3.33 3.77 19.61
CA GLY A 404 -3.96 4.81 18.82
C GLY A 404 -3.66 4.67 17.33
N ASN A 405 -3.45 5.80 16.66
CA ASN A 405 -3.18 5.92 15.22
C ASN A 405 -1.68 6.10 14.95
N GLN A 406 -1.11 5.37 13.99
CA GLN A 406 0.26 5.58 13.53
C GLN A 406 0.39 6.66 12.45
N GLY A 407 -0.70 7.19 11.91
CA GLY A 407 -0.77 8.38 11.04
C GLY A 407 0.02 8.28 9.75
N LEU A 408 0.08 7.09 9.17
CA LEU A 408 0.62 6.85 7.85
C LEU A 408 -0.46 6.19 7.00
N SER A 409 -0.83 6.80 5.91
CA SER A 409 -1.85 6.27 5.01
C SER A 409 -1.61 4.79 4.71
N TYR A 410 -2.63 3.95 4.91
CA TYR A 410 -2.64 2.47 4.90
C TYR A 410 -1.94 1.78 6.11
N ILE A 411 -1.20 2.50 6.95
CA ILE A 411 -0.63 2.00 8.21
C ILE A 411 -1.09 2.92 9.35
N GLN A 412 -2.40 3.09 9.48
CA GLN A 412 -2.98 3.93 10.51
C GLN A 412 -3.03 3.21 11.86
N LEU A 413 -3.36 1.92 11.87
CA LEU A 413 -3.64 1.16 13.10
C LEU A 413 -2.48 1.12 14.08
N GLY A 414 -2.75 1.30 15.36
CA GLY A 414 -1.76 1.15 16.42
C GLY A 414 -1.09 -0.23 16.42
N ARG A 415 0.18 -0.29 16.79
CA ARG A 415 1.04 -1.49 16.75
C ARG A 415 0.44 -2.72 17.42
N PHE A 416 -0.26 -2.53 18.54
CA PHE A 416 -0.93 -3.62 19.25
C PHE A 416 -1.99 -4.30 18.39
N TRP A 417 -2.76 -3.51 17.65
CA TRP A 417 -3.82 -4.01 16.77
C TRP A 417 -3.24 -4.69 15.53
N GLN A 418 -2.15 -4.16 14.97
CA GLN A 418 -1.42 -4.80 13.87
C GLN A 418 -0.91 -6.20 14.27
N ILE A 419 -0.38 -6.36 15.49
CA ILE A 419 0.02 -7.66 16.03
C ILE A 419 -1.19 -8.60 16.16
N GLY A 420 -2.33 -8.06 16.59
CA GLY A 420 -3.59 -8.82 16.65
C GLY A 420 -4.02 -9.33 15.27
N PHE A 421 -3.95 -8.50 14.23
CA PHE A 421 -4.23 -8.93 12.85
C PHE A 421 -3.25 -9.99 12.36
N PHE A 422 -1.95 -9.81 12.60
CA PHE A 422 -0.95 -10.82 12.24
C PHE A 422 -1.26 -12.18 12.86
N ILE A 423 -1.56 -12.20 14.17
CA ILE A 423 -1.94 -13.43 14.88
C ILE A 423 -3.21 -14.04 14.26
N GLY A 424 -4.19 -13.22 13.91
CA GLY A 424 -5.42 -13.65 13.22
C GLY A 424 -5.14 -14.28 11.86
N LEU A 425 -4.30 -13.65 11.03
CA LEU A 425 -3.90 -14.16 9.72
C LEU A 425 -3.11 -15.48 9.83
N ALA A 426 -2.17 -15.56 10.76
CA ALA A 426 -1.43 -16.79 11.03
C ALA A 426 -2.36 -17.92 11.51
N PHE A 427 -3.31 -17.59 12.37
CA PHE A 427 -4.31 -18.55 12.83
C PHE A 427 -5.24 -19.00 11.69
N TRP A 428 -5.67 -18.07 10.82
CA TRP A 428 -6.40 -18.43 9.61
C TRP A 428 -5.62 -19.40 8.72
N SER A 429 -4.34 -19.15 8.48
CA SER A 429 -3.46 -20.04 7.70
C SER A 429 -3.36 -21.44 8.31
N LEU A 430 -3.31 -21.55 9.65
CA LEU A 430 -3.38 -22.82 10.36
C LEU A 430 -4.74 -23.51 10.20
N LEU A 431 -5.84 -22.77 10.21
CA LEU A 431 -7.18 -23.32 9.97
C LEU A 431 -7.33 -23.83 8.54
N MET A 432 -6.75 -23.15 7.56
CA MET A 432 -6.71 -23.58 6.17
C MET A 432 -5.86 -24.85 6.02
N MET A 433 -4.70 -24.93 6.65
CA MET A 433 -3.90 -26.15 6.70
C MET A 433 -4.71 -27.33 7.25
N ARG A 434 -5.44 -27.11 8.34
CA ARG A 434 -6.30 -28.15 8.95
C ARG A 434 -7.44 -28.58 8.03
N ALA A 435 -8.09 -27.64 7.36
CA ALA A 435 -9.19 -27.91 6.44
C ALA A 435 -8.71 -28.68 5.20
N LEU A 436 -7.57 -28.30 4.65
CA LEU A 436 -6.99 -28.90 3.44
C LEU A 436 -6.14 -30.16 3.72
N TRP A 437 -5.90 -30.51 4.99
CA TRP A 437 -4.99 -31.58 5.39
C TRP A 437 -5.19 -32.91 4.65
N PRO A 438 -6.43 -33.38 4.40
CA PRO A 438 -6.64 -34.64 3.65
C PRO A 438 -6.04 -34.57 2.24
N SER A 439 -6.11 -33.42 1.58
CA SER A 439 -5.51 -33.18 0.26
C SER A 439 -4.00 -32.92 0.32
N LEU A 440 -3.52 -32.28 1.39
CA LEU A 440 -2.11 -31.96 1.60
C LEU A 440 -1.30 -33.16 2.12
N ALA A 441 -1.93 -34.13 2.76
CA ALA A 441 -1.26 -35.30 3.35
C ALA A 441 -0.50 -36.13 2.31
N SER A 442 -0.95 -36.13 1.05
CA SER A 442 -0.24 -36.79 -0.05
C SER A 442 1.12 -36.14 -0.34
N TRP A 443 1.23 -34.82 -0.08
CA TRP A 443 2.46 -34.05 -0.26
C TRP A 443 3.54 -34.39 0.77
N ARG A 444 3.14 -34.75 1.99
CA ARG A 444 4.09 -35.16 3.04
C ARG A 444 4.91 -36.40 2.65
N LYS A 445 4.33 -37.32 1.87
CA LYS A 445 5.06 -38.44 1.27
C LYS A 445 5.99 -37.99 0.13
N ALA A 446 5.68 -36.89 -0.53
CA ALA A 446 6.43 -36.31 -1.64
C ALA A 446 7.42 -35.22 -1.21
N ALA A 447 7.42 -34.77 0.07
CA ALA A 447 8.30 -33.70 0.56
C ALA A 447 9.80 -33.98 0.41
N GLY A 448 10.19 -35.27 0.31
CA GLY A 448 11.54 -35.67 -0.08
C GLY A 448 11.84 -35.53 -1.58
N GLN A 449 10.84 -35.17 -2.38
CA GLN A 449 10.88 -35.09 -3.83
C GLN A 449 10.19 -33.80 -4.31
N PHE A 450 10.64 -32.63 -3.81
CA PHE A 450 10.04 -31.33 -4.14
C PHE A 450 9.84 -31.12 -5.65
N TRP A 451 10.76 -31.62 -6.47
CA TRP A 451 10.73 -31.49 -7.93
C TRP A 451 9.96 -32.61 -8.65
N THR A 452 9.68 -33.72 -7.98
CA THR A 452 8.93 -34.84 -8.52
C THR A 452 7.55 -34.99 -7.87
N GLY A 453 7.26 -34.18 -6.84
CA GLY A 453 5.97 -34.14 -6.18
C GLY A 453 4.96 -33.31 -6.98
N HIS A 454 3.71 -33.76 -6.99
CA HIS A 454 2.61 -33.04 -7.61
C HIS A 454 2.19 -31.87 -6.71
N ILE A 455 2.63 -30.65 -7.01
CA ILE A 455 2.09 -29.43 -6.40
C ILE A 455 0.79 -29.12 -7.14
N ARG A 456 -0.31 -29.14 -6.41
CA ARG A 456 -1.65 -28.92 -6.90
C ARG A 456 -2.17 -27.55 -6.50
N LEU A 457 -3.29 -27.16 -7.08
CA LEU A 457 -3.97 -25.90 -6.78
C LEU A 457 -4.29 -25.75 -5.28
N GLU A 458 -4.64 -26.84 -4.59
CA GLU A 458 -4.90 -26.84 -3.15
C GLU A 458 -3.66 -26.46 -2.31
N HIS A 459 -2.46 -26.81 -2.78
CA HIS A 459 -1.21 -26.39 -2.13
C HIS A 459 -0.93 -24.91 -2.37
N LEU A 460 -1.25 -24.39 -3.56
CA LEU A 460 -1.10 -22.98 -3.90
C LEU A 460 -2.05 -22.11 -3.09
N ILE A 461 -3.32 -22.54 -2.92
CA ILE A 461 -4.29 -21.87 -2.04
C ILE A 461 -3.77 -21.78 -0.61
N TRP A 462 -3.20 -22.87 -0.06
CA TRP A 462 -2.63 -22.79 1.28
C TRP A 462 -1.37 -21.91 1.35
N ALA A 463 -0.49 -22.03 0.36
CA ALA A 463 0.72 -21.22 0.27
C ALA A 463 0.39 -19.71 0.22
N SER A 464 -0.67 -19.31 -0.49
CA SER A 464 -1.11 -17.91 -0.54
C SER A 464 -1.56 -17.40 0.83
N THR A 465 -2.24 -18.20 1.65
CA THR A 465 -2.62 -17.81 3.01
C THR A 465 -1.39 -17.60 3.93
N ILE A 466 -0.34 -18.42 3.75
CA ILE A 466 0.94 -18.23 4.46
C ILE A 466 1.61 -16.93 4.00
N ASN A 467 1.64 -16.70 2.69
CA ASN A 467 2.23 -15.49 2.11
C ASN A 467 1.57 -14.22 2.65
N ILE A 468 0.23 -14.19 2.71
CA ILE A 468 -0.53 -13.09 3.31
C ILE A 468 -0.11 -12.84 4.77
N ALA A 469 -0.02 -13.90 5.59
CA ALA A 469 0.37 -13.76 6.99
C ALA A 469 1.83 -13.27 7.14
N VAL A 470 2.76 -13.82 6.36
CA VAL A 470 4.20 -13.50 6.45
C VAL A 470 4.48 -12.08 5.99
N LEU A 471 3.92 -11.66 4.85
CA LEU A 471 4.20 -10.32 4.31
C LEU A 471 3.58 -9.21 5.16
N TYR A 472 2.50 -9.45 5.87
CA TYR A 472 1.93 -8.48 6.82
C TYR A 472 2.92 -8.06 7.92
N VAL A 473 3.86 -8.94 8.30
CA VAL A 473 4.89 -8.64 9.33
C VAL A 473 5.77 -7.44 8.94
N PHE A 474 6.00 -7.22 7.64
CA PHE A 474 6.91 -6.15 7.21
C PHE A 474 6.42 -4.74 7.56
N GLY A 475 5.11 -4.52 7.65
CA GLY A 475 4.55 -3.27 8.18
C GLY A 475 4.80 -3.05 9.69
N MET A 476 5.20 -4.10 10.41
CA MET A 476 5.50 -4.06 11.83
C MET A 476 7.00 -4.02 12.14
N ILE A 477 7.87 -4.02 11.13
CA ILE A 477 9.32 -3.96 11.34
C ILE A 477 9.67 -2.66 12.07
N PRO A 478 10.57 -2.68 13.08
CA PRO A 478 10.95 -1.48 13.84
C PRO A 478 11.46 -0.32 12.99
N LEU A 479 11.93 -0.60 11.77
CA LEU A 479 12.37 0.40 10.79
C LEU A 479 11.27 1.39 10.35
N THR A 480 9.99 1.05 10.53
CA THR A 480 8.85 1.93 10.29
C THR A 480 8.49 2.78 11.51
N GLY A 481 9.25 2.71 12.61
CA GLY A 481 9.05 3.52 13.80
C GLY A 481 9.33 5.00 13.58
N ILE A 482 9.04 5.81 14.59
CA ILE A 482 9.22 7.27 14.55
C ILE A 482 10.69 7.67 14.33
N GLU A 483 11.64 6.85 14.74
CA GLU A 483 13.09 7.10 14.62
C GLU A 483 13.60 7.02 13.17
N SER A 484 12.94 6.27 12.31
CA SER A 484 13.33 6.12 10.90
C SER A 484 13.07 7.41 10.11
N SER A 485 13.89 7.70 9.09
CA SER A 485 13.58 8.77 8.15
C SER A 485 12.28 8.47 7.40
N PHE A 486 11.59 9.49 6.90
CA PHE A 486 10.36 9.28 6.14
C PHE A 486 10.58 8.40 4.91
N THR A 487 11.67 8.59 4.17
CA THR A 487 12.06 7.78 3.00
C THR A 487 12.11 6.27 3.32
N ILE A 488 12.71 5.91 4.47
CA ILE A 488 12.81 4.51 4.90
C ILE A 488 11.45 4.00 5.39
N THR A 489 10.73 4.82 6.14
CA THR A 489 9.38 4.48 6.60
C THR A 489 8.44 4.24 5.42
N ASP A 490 8.50 5.11 4.42
CA ASP A 490 7.70 5.01 3.21
C ASP A 490 8.04 3.76 2.39
N PHE A 491 9.33 3.45 2.23
CA PHE A 491 9.76 2.20 1.59
C PHE A 491 9.12 0.96 2.24
N TRP A 492 9.15 0.84 3.58
CA TRP A 492 8.56 -0.29 4.28
C TRP A 492 7.03 -0.24 4.33
N ARG A 493 6.43 0.94 4.29
CA ARG A 493 4.98 1.12 4.16
C ARG A 493 4.48 0.44 2.89
N TRP A 494 5.17 0.64 1.75
CA TRP A 494 4.79 0.04 0.48
C TRP A 494 5.06 -1.46 0.38
N TRP A 495 5.89 -2.02 1.25
CA TRP A 495 5.93 -3.47 1.42
C TRP A 495 4.62 -4.04 1.95
N VAL A 496 3.90 -3.31 2.78
CA VAL A 496 2.57 -3.73 3.25
C VAL A 496 1.52 -3.41 2.20
N VAL A 497 1.51 -2.23 1.64
CA VAL A 497 0.46 -1.82 0.71
C VAL A 497 0.58 -2.59 -0.59
N HIS A 498 1.71 -2.54 -1.27
CA HIS A 498 1.88 -3.20 -2.57
C HIS A 498 2.14 -4.71 -2.44
N LEU A 499 3.22 -5.13 -1.77
CA LEU A 499 3.54 -6.56 -1.66
C LEU A 499 2.49 -7.37 -0.90
N TRP A 500 1.83 -6.79 0.08
CA TRP A 500 0.82 -7.52 0.84
C TRP A 500 -0.56 -7.47 0.15
N VAL A 501 -1.01 -6.30 -0.31
CA VAL A 501 -2.31 -6.15 -0.98
C VAL A 501 -2.22 -6.66 -2.41
N GLU A 502 -1.42 -6.07 -3.26
CA GLU A 502 -1.40 -6.43 -4.68
C GLU A 502 -0.79 -7.81 -4.91
N GLN A 503 0.42 -8.08 -4.43
CA GLN A 503 1.08 -9.36 -4.68
C GLN A 503 0.44 -10.53 -3.93
N SER A 504 0.23 -10.43 -2.60
CA SER A 504 -0.25 -11.58 -1.83
C SER A 504 -1.73 -11.82 -2.02
N PHE A 505 -2.50 -10.75 -2.16
CA PHE A 505 -3.93 -10.84 -2.38
C PHE A 505 -4.24 -11.34 -3.78
N GLU A 506 -3.53 -10.88 -4.79
CA GLU A 506 -3.67 -11.40 -6.16
C GLU A 506 -3.33 -12.88 -6.24
N PHE A 507 -2.23 -13.31 -5.60
CA PHE A 507 -1.91 -14.73 -5.54
C PHE A 507 -3.06 -15.56 -4.95
N PHE A 508 -3.68 -15.09 -3.86
CA PHE A 508 -4.82 -15.77 -3.26
C PHE A 508 -6.03 -15.74 -4.19
N ALA A 509 -6.37 -14.57 -4.75
CA ALA A 509 -7.50 -14.39 -5.65
C ALA A 509 -7.40 -15.28 -6.90
N ALA A 510 -6.21 -15.34 -7.50
CA ALA A 510 -5.92 -16.17 -8.64
C ALA A 510 -6.08 -17.66 -8.35
N ALA A 511 -5.45 -18.15 -7.29
CA ALA A 511 -5.55 -19.56 -6.90
C ALA A 511 -6.98 -19.97 -6.56
N MET A 512 -7.74 -19.09 -5.89
CA MET A 512 -9.15 -19.33 -5.56
C MET A 512 -10.05 -19.29 -6.79
N SER A 513 -9.87 -18.30 -7.67
CA SER A 513 -10.65 -18.16 -8.91
C SER A 513 -10.39 -19.32 -9.86
N ALA A 514 -9.12 -19.71 -10.03
CA ALA A 514 -8.76 -20.89 -10.83
C ALA A 514 -9.41 -22.17 -10.26
N TYR A 515 -9.42 -22.34 -8.94
CA TYR A 515 -10.10 -23.47 -8.31
C TYR A 515 -11.62 -23.44 -8.55
N LEU A 516 -12.26 -22.28 -8.39
CA LEU A 516 -13.70 -22.14 -8.60
C LEU A 516 -14.09 -22.43 -10.05
N LEU A 517 -13.38 -21.85 -11.02
CA LEU A 517 -13.62 -22.09 -12.45
C LEU A 517 -13.44 -23.56 -12.82
N MET A 518 -12.43 -24.21 -12.25
CA MET A 518 -12.24 -25.65 -12.40
C MET A 518 -13.36 -26.46 -11.73
N ALA A 519 -13.76 -26.09 -10.51
CA ALA A 519 -14.79 -26.82 -9.76
C ALA A 519 -16.18 -26.77 -10.42
N VAL A 520 -16.49 -25.68 -11.13
CA VAL A 520 -17.75 -25.55 -11.90
C VAL A 520 -17.63 -26.10 -13.33
N GLY A 521 -16.45 -26.64 -13.72
CA GLY A 521 -16.25 -27.28 -15.01
C GLY A 521 -16.01 -26.31 -16.18
N LEU A 522 -15.67 -25.05 -15.92
CA LEU A 522 -15.40 -24.08 -16.99
C LEU A 522 -13.97 -24.14 -17.53
N VAL A 523 -13.03 -24.62 -16.75
CA VAL A 523 -11.64 -24.84 -17.17
C VAL A 523 -11.15 -26.22 -16.72
N SER A 524 -10.18 -26.77 -17.42
CA SER A 524 -9.55 -28.02 -17.01
C SER A 524 -8.63 -27.81 -15.80
N ARG A 525 -8.38 -28.87 -15.02
CA ARG A 525 -7.38 -28.81 -13.94
C ARG A 525 -5.99 -28.43 -14.46
N LYS A 526 -5.62 -28.95 -15.63
CA LYS A 526 -4.33 -28.72 -16.25
C LYS A 526 -4.15 -27.22 -16.59
N LEU A 527 -5.17 -26.61 -17.20
CA LEU A 527 -5.15 -25.18 -17.52
C LEU A 527 -5.14 -24.33 -16.24
N ALA A 528 -6.03 -24.63 -15.27
CA ALA A 528 -6.09 -23.92 -14.00
C ALA A 528 -4.74 -23.92 -13.26
N GLU A 529 -4.08 -25.08 -13.13
CA GLU A 529 -2.78 -25.18 -12.46
C GLU A 529 -1.66 -24.46 -13.25
N ARG A 530 -1.61 -24.58 -14.58
CA ARG A 530 -0.60 -23.91 -15.41
C ARG A 530 -0.77 -22.39 -15.40
N ALA A 531 -2.00 -21.92 -15.55
CA ALA A 531 -2.30 -20.48 -15.51
C ALA A 531 -1.93 -19.89 -14.16
N THR A 532 -2.31 -20.54 -13.04
CA THR A 532 -1.94 -20.09 -11.69
C THR A 532 -0.41 -20.05 -11.48
N TYR A 533 0.34 -21.06 -11.98
CA TYR A 533 1.81 -21.00 -11.90
C TYR A 533 2.40 -19.86 -12.72
N PHE A 534 1.85 -19.61 -13.91
CA PHE A 534 2.29 -18.52 -14.76
C PHE A 534 1.99 -17.15 -14.10
N GLU A 535 0.81 -17.03 -13.52
CA GLU A 535 0.42 -15.85 -12.76
C GLU A 535 1.35 -15.60 -11.57
N ILE A 536 1.66 -16.63 -10.78
CA ILE A 536 2.61 -16.48 -9.67
C ILE A 536 3.99 -16.02 -10.18
N ILE A 537 4.45 -16.44 -11.36
CA ILE A 537 5.68 -15.94 -11.96
C ILE A 537 5.58 -14.43 -12.23
N LEU A 538 4.46 -13.98 -12.80
CA LEU A 538 4.25 -12.56 -13.08
C LEU A 538 4.07 -11.75 -11.81
N ILE A 539 3.36 -12.28 -10.80
CA ILE A 539 3.21 -11.68 -9.48
C ILE A 539 4.58 -11.52 -8.78
N PHE A 540 5.51 -12.48 -8.90
CA PHE A 540 6.86 -12.29 -8.35
C PHE A 540 7.65 -11.22 -9.11
N LEU A 541 7.45 -11.06 -10.42
CA LEU A 541 8.06 -9.98 -11.19
C LEU A 541 7.37 -8.64 -10.88
N GLY A 542 6.07 -8.58 -11.08
CA GLY A 542 5.24 -7.40 -10.91
C GLY A 542 5.17 -6.97 -9.46
N GLY A 543 4.62 -7.79 -8.57
CA GLY A 543 4.40 -7.45 -7.17
C GLY A 543 5.67 -7.12 -6.40
N VAL A 544 6.80 -7.81 -6.66
CA VAL A 544 8.06 -7.51 -5.95
C VAL A 544 8.76 -6.30 -6.56
N ILE A 545 8.97 -6.27 -7.86
CA ILE A 545 9.67 -5.17 -8.53
C ILE A 545 8.74 -3.98 -8.73
N GLY A 546 7.46 -4.25 -8.98
CA GLY A 546 6.40 -3.26 -9.14
C GLY A 546 6.21 -2.35 -7.94
N THR A 547 6.54 -2.78 -6.72
CA THR A 547 6.55 -1.92 -5.51
C THR A 547 7.20 -0.54 -5.75
N GLY A 548 8.12 -0.45 -6.70
CA GLY A 548 8.81 0.78 -7.04
C GLY A 548 7.88 1.88 -7.59
N HIS A 549 6.73 1.57 -8.16
CA HIS A 549 5.83 2.60 -8.69
C HIS A 549 5.18 3.46 -7.60
N HIS A 550 5.17 3.01 -6.37
CA HIS A 550 4.74 3.79 -5.21
C HIS A 550 5.86 4.60 -4.54
N LEU A 551 7.13 4.36 -4.89
CA LEU A 551 8.28 5.00 -4.24
C LEU A 551 8.67 6.28 -4.97
N TYR A 552 7.71 7.22 -5.06
CA TYR A 552 7.96 8.53 -5.65
C TYR A 552 8.87 9.39 -4.75
N TRP A 553 9.26 10.47 -5.20
CA TRP A 553 9.83 11.73 -4.71
C TRP A 553 10.20 11.83 -3.20
N ALA A 554 10.13 10.76 -2.42
CA ALA A 554 10.47 10.76 -1.00
C ALA A 554 11.98 10.67 -0.70
N GLY A 555 12.82 10.90 -1.71
CA GLY A 555 14.29 10.86 -1.56
C GLY A 555 14.94 9.50 -1.84
N GLY A 556 14.19 8.52 -2.30
CA GLY A 556 14.70 7.22 -2.72
C GLY A 556 15.48 7.25 -4.04
N PRO A 557 15.97 6.08 -4.52
CA PRO A 557 16.61 5.97 -5.83
C PRO A 557 15.68 6.34 -6.98
N SER A 558 16.19 7.09 -7.96
CA SER A 558 15.41 7.56 -9.12
C SER A 558 14.91 6.45 -10.05
N MET A 559 15.49 5.27 -9.99
CA MET A 559 15.12 4.12 -10.81
C MET A 559 13.83 3.42 -10.37
N TRP A 560 13.34 3.69 -9.15
CA TRP A 560 12.17 3.00 -8.61
C TRP A 560 10.92 3.19 -9.47
N ILE A 561 10.63 4.43 -9.87
CA ILE A 561 9.42 4.76 -10.63
C ILE A 561 9.36 3.99 -11.96
N PRO A 562 10.37 4.08 -12.85
CA PRO A 562 10.30 3.41 -14.14
C PRO A 562 10.28 1.89 -14.00
N MET A 563 11.03 1.32 -13.06
CA MET A 563 11.02 -0.13 -12.82
C MET A 563 9.67 -0.59 -12.29
N GLY A 564 9.13 0.10 -11.31
CA GLY A 564 7.84 -0.21 -10.73
C GLY A 564 6.72 -0.15 -11.76
N SER A 565 6.60 0.95 -12.49
CA SER A 565 5.57 1.12 -13.51
C SER A 565 5.62 0.07 -14.62
N MET A 566 6.84 -0.38 -14.98
CA MET A 566 7.03 -1.38 -16.02
C MET A 566 6.56 -2.77 -15.59
N PHE A 567 6.81 -3.14 -14.34
CA PHE A 567 6.52 -4.49 -13.86
C PHE A 567 5.12 -4.63 -13.25
N SER A 568 4.58 -3.60 -12.62
CA SER A 568 3.24 -3.65 -12.02
C SER A 568 2.15 -3.93 -13.07
N PHE A 569 2.25 -3.35 -14.25
CA PHE A 569 1.23 -3.49 -15.30
C PHE A 569 1.01 -4.93 -15.80
N ILE A 570 1.98 -5.83 -15.63
CA ILE A 570 1.86 -7.21 -16.12
C ILE A 570 1.16 -8.17 -15.15
N GLU A 571 0.88 -7.76 -13.94
CA GLU A 571 0.34 -8.62 -12.87
C GLU A 571 -1.06 -9.13 -13.18
N VAL A 572 -1.94 -8.28 -13.69
CA VAL A 572 -3.35 -8.60 -13.96
C VAL A 572 -3.54 -9.56 -15.15
N LEU A 573 -2.56 -9.66 -16.04
CA LEU A 573 -2.72 -10.36 -17.33
C LEU A 573 -3.09 -11.84 -17.22
N PRO A 574 -2.50 -12.67 -16.35
CA PRO A 574 -2.85 -14.09 -16.26
C PRO A 574 -4.28 -14.32 -15.80
N LEU A 575 -4.77 -13.52 -14.86
CA LEU A 575 -6.16 -13.62 -14.41
C LEU A 575 -7.14 -13.27 -15.53
N VAL A 576 -6.86 -12.20 -16.26
CA VAL A 576 -7.65 -11.80 -17.45
C VAL A 576 -7.66 -12.91 -18.50
N LEU A 577 -6.50 -13.51 -18.79
CA LEU A 577 -6.39 -14.61 -19.75
C LEU A 577 -7.18 -15.86 -19.30
N LEU A 578 -7.13 -16.20 -18.02
CA LEU A 578 -7.91 -17.30 -17.46
C LEU A 578 -9.43 -17.06 -17.57
N ILE A 579 -9.86 -15.81 -17.35
CA ILE A 579 -11.26 -15.39 -17.48
C ILE A 579 -11.71 -15.44 -18.94
N ILE A 580 -10.88 -14.98 -19.87
CA ILE A 580 -11.16 -15.06 -21.33
C ILE A 580 -11.36 -16.52 -21.75
N GLU A 581 -10.51 -17.42 -21.28
CA GLU A 581 -10.61 -18.85 -21.56
C GLU A 581 -11.90 -19.44 -20.96
N ALA A 582 -12.25 -19.10 -19.74
CA ALA A 582 -13.50 -19.49 -19.12
C ALA A 582 -14.73 -18.99 -19.91
N ILE A 583 -14.68 -17.77 -20.45
CA ILE A 583 -15.73 -17.21 -21.31
C ILE A 583 -15.83 -17.99 -22.64
N ASN A 584 -14.71 -18.35 -23.25
CA ASN A 584 -14.68 -19.12 -24.48
C ASN A 584 -15.29 -20.51 -24.26
N HIS A 585 -14.92 -21.22 -23.21
CA HIS A 585 -15.52 -22.50 -22.84
C HIS A 585 -17.01 -22.38 -22.51
N TYR A 586 -17.40 -21.33 -21.77
CA TYR A 586 -18.82 -21.05 -21.49
C TYR A 586 -19.65 -20.91 -22.77
N ARG A 587 -19.15 -20.21 -23.79
CA ARG A 587 -19.82 -20.06 -25.10
C ARG A 587 -19.97 -21.38 -25.83
N LEU A 588 -18.96 -22.26 -25.72
CA LEU A 588 -18.96 -23.58 -26.35
C LEU A 588 -19.96 -24.53 -25.69
N ILE A 589 -20.06 -24.53 -24.35
CA ILE A 589 -20.88 -25.48 -23.58
C ILE A 589 -22.32 -25.00 -23.39
N LYS A 590 -22.67 -23.76 -23.75
CA LYS A 590 -23.99 -23.13 -23.46
C LYS A 590 -24.40 -23.26 -21.99
N ALA A 591 -23.45 -23.13 -21.07
CA ALA A 591 -23.67 -23.27 -19.65
C ALA A 591 -24.70 -22.27 -19.09
N HIS A 592 -25.34 -22.59 -17.98
CA HIS A 592 -26.47 -21.88 -17.40
C HIS A 592 -26.23 -20.37 -17.19
N GLN A 593 -27.30 -19.56 -17.34
CA GLN A 593 -27.27 -18.09 -17.23
C GLN A 593 -26.72 -17.56 -15.90
N GLU A 594 -26.67 -18.38 -14.86
CA GLU A 594 -26.22 -18.04 -13.52
C GLU A 594 -24.75 -17.60 -13.45
N PHE A 595 -23.88 -18.05 -14.36
CA PHE A 595 -22.47 -17.73 -14.36
C PHE A 595 -22.09 -16.41 -15.04
N LYS A 596 -22.97 -15.78 -15.81
CA LYS A 596 -22.71 -14.49 -16.49
C LYS A 596 -22.34 -13.38 -15.52
N TYR A 597 -23.04 -13.34 -14.39
CA TYR A 597 -22.80 -12.30 -13.37
C TYR A 597 -21.48 -12.50 -12.65
N HIS A 598 -21.09 -13.75 -12.37
CA HIS A 598 -19.81 -14.05 -11.70
C HIS A 598 -18.62 -13.68 -12.57
N LEU A 599 -18.66 -13.98 -13.89
CA LEU A 599 -17.61 -13.60 -14.83
C LEU A 599 -17.53 -12.08 -15.02
N ALA A 600 -18.67 -11.40 -15.07
CA ALA A 600 -18.71 -9.94 -15.15
C ALA A 600 -18.15 -9.29 -13.85
N CYS A 601 -18.49 -9.84 -12.68
CA CYS A 601 -17.95 -9.37 -11.41
C CYS A 601 -16.43 -9.58 -11.30
N LEU A 602 -15.90 -10.72 -11.75
CA LEU A 602 -14.45 -10.98 -11.75
C LEU A 602 -13.70 -10.02 -12.66
N LEU A 603 -14.22 -9.71 -13.84
CA LEU A 603 -13.64 -8.71 -14.74
C LEU A 603 -13.70 -7.31 -14.13
N TYR A 604 -14.81 -6.94 -13.52
CA TYR A 604 -14.99 -5.63 -12.91
C TYR A 604 -14.11 -5.42 -11.68
N THR A 605 -13.93 -6.46 -10.85
CA THR A 605 -13.09 -6.36 -9.64
C THR A 605 -11.60 -6.36 -9.95
N SER A 606 -11.15 -6.96 -11.05
CA SER A 606 -9.76 -6.86 -11.49
C SER A 606 -9.43 -5.46 -12.05
N ASP A 607 -10.38 -4.80 -12.71
CA ASP A 607 -10.22 -3.44 -13.23
C ASP A 607 -10.25 -2.38 -12.12
N ALA A 608 -11.10 -2.57 -11.11
CA ALA A 608 -11.26 -1.59 -10.04
C ALA A 608 -10.07 -1.54 -9.07
N ALA A 609 -9.29 -2.61 -8.94
CA ALA A 609 -8.11 -2.62 -8.09
C ALA A 609 -6.97 -1.75 -8.66
N ASP A 610 -6.90 -1.61 -10.00
CA ASP A 610 -5.88 -0.80 -10.67
C ASP A 610 -6.23 0.70 -10.74
N GLU A 611 -7.53 1.06 -10.65
CA GLU A 611 -7.97 2.47 -10.76
C GLU A 611 -7.86 3.24 -9.44
N GLU A 612 -7.94 2.61 -8.27
CA GLU A 612 -7.86 3.31 -6.98
C GLU A 612 -6.45 3.84 -6.66
N ASP A 613 -5.41 3.30 -7.27
CA ASP A 613 -4.01 3.74 -7.07
C ASP A 613 -3.54 4.81 -8.09
N SER A 614 -4.35 5.14 -9.10
CA SER A 614 -4.00 6.12 -10.14
C SER A 614 -4.58 7.52 -9.90
N VAL A 615 -5.39 7.73 -8.84
CA VAL A 615 -6.00 9.03 -8.50
C VAL A 615 -5.35 9.68 -7.28
#